data_dc16f90df4e141e513fb9f84779f38bc
#
_entry.id   dc16f90df4e141e513fb9f84779f38bc
#
_cell.length_a   1.000
_cell.length_b   1.000
_cell.length_c   1.000
_cell.angle_alpha   90.00
_cell.angle_beta   90.00
_cell.angle_gamma   90.00
#
_symmetry.space_group_name_H-M   'P 1'
#
loop_
_entity.id
_entity.type
_entity.pdbx_description
1 polymer ?
#
loop_
_entity_poly.entity_id
_entity_poly.type
_entity_poly.pdbx_seq_one_letter_code
_entity_poly.pdbx_strand_id
1 'polypeptide(L)'
;SPSSAASDVYKRQGYPGGAILNVYDALYKHSDEICHILTSHEQGAAHAADGYARATGKVGVCLATSGPGATNLVTGIATAYMDSIPVVAITCNVGVSLLGKDSFQEIDIAGITMPITKHNYIVKDVDKLADTIRKAFLIARTGRPGPVLIDIPKDVTANLSEYQKVEIDVTDIQRKKIDEDEIETAVKMIQRAKKPYIFVGGGAVLSGASESLVEFAHKIDAPVADSLMGKGAFPGTDELYSGMLGMHGTKASNFGVSQCDLLVVVGARFSDR
;
A
#
# COMPACT_ATOMS: atom_id res chain seq x y z
N SER A 1 -22.66 3.36 7.90
CA SER A 1 -22.16 4.74 7.78
C SER A 1 -20.80 4.69 7.10
N PRO A 2 -20.51 5.56 6.13
CA PRO A 2 -19.18 5.62 5.55
C PRO A 2 -18.22 6.18 6.61
N SER A 3 -17.37 5.33 7.14
CA SER A 3 -16.29 5.75 8.03
C SER A 3 -15.30 6.59 7.21
N SER A 4 -14.96 7.78 7.70
CA SER A 4 -13.94 8.61 7.07
C SER A 4 -12.62 7.83 6.99
N ALA A 5 -11.85 7.97 5.93
CA ALA A 5 -10.59 7.24 5.72
C ALA A 5 -9.61 7.39 6.91
N ALA A 6 -9.73 8.47 7.69
CA ALA A 6 -8.95 8.69 8.91
C ALA A 6 -9.52 7.96 10.15
N SER A 7 -10.82 7.65 10.19
CA SER A 7 -11.45 6.93 11.32
C SER A 7 -11.22 5.42 11.26
N ASP A 8 -10.74 4.89 10.13
CA ASP A 8 -10.47 3.46 9.97
C ASP A 8 -9.11 3.00 10.51
N VAL A 9 -8.26 3.93 10.97
CA VAL A 9 -6.92 3.61 11.46
C VAL A 9 -6.91 3.61 12.98
N TYR A 10 -7.28 2.51 13.59
CA TYR A 10 -7.28 2.34 15.05
C TYR A 10 -5.90 1.98 15.62
N LYS A 11 -4.94 1.57 14.80
CA LYS A 11 -3.62 1.11 15.25
C LYS A 11 -2.50 1.86 14.55
N ARG A 12 -1.57 2.41 15.33
CA ARG A 12 -0.36 3.08 14.83
C ARG A 12 0.84 2.51 15.54
N GLN A 13 1.86 2.17 14.78
CA GLN A 13 3.09 1.58 15.26
C GLN A 13 4.20 2.62 15.24
N GLY A 14 5.07 2.65 16.25
CA GLY A 14 6.15 3.60 16.23
C GLY A 14 7.14 3.46 17.38
N TYR A 15 8.24 4.21 17.25
CA TYR A 15 9.26 4.38 18.27
C TYR A 15 9.51 5.87 18.53
N PRO A 16 9.53 6.33 19.79
CA PRO A 16 9.67 7.75 20.12
C PRO A 16 11.09 8.26 19.94
N GLY A 17 11.22 9.59 19.82
CA GLY A 17 12.49 10.32 19.77
C GLY A 17 12.28 11.81 19.86
N GLY A 18 13.35 12.58 19.96
CA GLY A 18 13.30 14.02 20.29
C GLY A 18 12.49 14.89 19.34
N ALA A 19 12.47 14.59 18.04
CA ALA A 19 11.75 15.39 17.04
C ALA A 19 10.24 15.10 17.01
N ILE A 20 9.79 13.90 17.47
CA ILE A 20 8.38 13.46 17.37
C ILE A 20 7.60 13.59 18.69
N LEU A 21 8.19 14.12 19.74
CA LEU A 21 7.58 14.15 21.10
C LEU A 21 6.20 14.81 21.12
N ASN A 22 5.99 15.92 20.39
CA ASN A 22 4.71 16.60 20.34
C ASN A 22 3.59 15.70 19.75
N VAL A 23 3.93 14.87 18.77
CA VAL A 23 2.99 13.89 18.19
C VAL A 23 2.67 12.79 19.21
N TYR A 24 3.67 12.32 19.97
CA TYR A 24 3.44 11.32 21.03
C TYR A 24 2.62 11.88 22.19
N ASP A 25 2.82 13.14 22.57
CA ASP A 25 1.98 13.81 23.56
C ASP A 25 0.51 13.90 23.11
N ALA A 26 0.29 14.23 21.84
CA ALA A 26 -1.04 14.23 21.26
C ALA A 26 -1.65 12.80 21.20
N LEU A 27 -0.88 11.78 20.83
CA LEU A 27 -1.32 10.38 20.84
C LEU A 27 -1.70 9.90 22.24
N TYR A 28 -0.95 10.33 23.27
CA TYR A 28 -1.27 10.01 24.66
C TYR A 28 -2.60 10.67 25.10
N LYS A 29 -2.83 11.94 24.74
CA LYS A 29 -4.07 12.66 25.05
C LYS A 29 -5.30 12.07 24.35
N HIS A 30 -5.13 11.40 23.22
CA HIS A 30 -6.18 10.77 22.42
C HIS A 30 -6.07 9.23 22.42
N SER A 31 -5.55 8.66 23.51
CA SER A 31 -5.32 7.21 23.63
C SER A 31 -6.60 6.37 23.69
N ASP A 32 -7.73 6.99 23.99
CA ASP A 32 -9.08 6.43 23.91
C ASP A 32 -9.62 6.30 22.47
N GLU A 33 -9.12 7.16 21.56
CA GLU A 33 -9.51 7.16 20.15
C GLU A 33 -8.49 6.41 19.26
N ILE A 34 -7.20 6.46 19.62
CA ILE A 34 -6.10 5.96 18.80
C ILE A 34 -5.24 4.98 19.58
N CYS A 35 -5.28 3.72 19.20
CA CYS A 35 -4.39 2.70 19.76
C CYS A 35 -2.97 2.84 19.18
N HIS A 36 -2.03 3.29 20.00
CA HIS A 36 -0.61 3.30 19.64
C HIS A 36 0.08 2.03 20.13
N ILE A 37 0.85 1.39 19.26
CA ILE A 37 1.66 0.21 19.59
C ILE A 37 3.12 0.62 19.56
N LEU A 38 3.75 0.63 20.75
CA LEU A 38 5.17 0.86 20.87
C LEU A 38 5.95 -0.35 20.36
N THR A 39 6.90 -0.10 19.48
CA THR A 39 7.82 -1.12 18.98
C THR A 39 9.23 -0.90 19.57
N SER A 40 10.05 -1.92 19.56
CA SER A 40 11.45 -1.81 20.03
C SER A 40 12.40 -1.30 18.94
N HIS A 41 11.93 -1.19 17.71
CA HIS A 41 12.70 -0.71 16.54
C HIS A 41 11.76 -0.22 15.46
N GLU A 42 12.11 0.86 14.76
CA GLU A 42 11.25 1.47 13.74
C GLU A 42 11.03 0.56 12.53
N GLN A 43 12.00 -0.27 12.17
CA GLN A 43 11.81 -1.28 11.13
C GLN A 43 10.67 -2.24 11.49
N GLY A 44 10.60 -2.64 12.77
CA GLY A 44 9.48 -3.45 13.28
C GLY A 44 8.15 -2.72 13.17
N ALA A 45 8.12 -1.39 13.41
CA ALA A 45 6.93 -0.57 13.22
C ALA A 45 6.46 -0.56 11.75
N ALA A 46 7.39 -0.37 10.81
CA ALA A 46 7.07 -0.36 9.39
C ALA A 46 6.54 -1.73 8.91
N HIS A 47 7.17 -2.84 9.33
CA HIS A 47 6.68 -4.18 8.99
C HIS A 47 5.35 -4.52 9.68
N ALA A 48 5.11 -4.04 10.89
CA ALA A 48 3.82 -4.21 11.56
C ALA A 48 2.70 -3.43 10.85
N ALA A 49 2.99 -2.21 10.37
CA ALA A 49 2.06 -1.44 9.56
C ALA A 49 1.76 -2.12 8.22
N ASP A 50 2.77 -2.66 7.54
CA ASP A 50 2.64 -3.46 6.32
C ASP A 50 1.77 -4.70 6.57
N GLY A 51 2.06 -5.48 7.63
CA GLY A 51 1.27 -6.65 8.02
C GLY A 51 -0.18 -6.30 8.38
N TYR A 52 -0.40 -5.19 9.07
CA TYR A 52 -1.74 -4.70 9.36
C TYR A 52 -2.53 -4.38 8.08
N ALA A 53 -1.89 -3.71 7.13
CA ALA A 53 -2.55 -3.37 5.86
C ALA A 53 -2.90 -4.63 5.05
N ARG A 54 -2.02 -5.63 5.01
CA ARG A 54 -2.27 -6.92 4.35
C ARG A 54 -3.43 -7.68 4.98
N ALA A 55 -3.47 -7.75 6.30
CA ALA A 55 -4.46 -8.53 7.03
C ALA A 55 -5.86 -7.88 7.05
N THR A 56 -5.94 -6.56 6.98
CA THR A 56 -7.20 -5.83 7.17
C THR A 56 -7.73 -5.15 5.91
N GLY A 57 -6.90 -5.00 4.87
CA GLY A 57 -7.21 -4.18 3.70
C GLY A 57 -7.22 -2.67 3.98
N LYS A 58 -6.87 -2.25 5.19
CA LYS A 58 -6.82 -0.83 5.61
C LYS A 58 -5.41 -0.27 5.42
N VAL A 59 -5.26 1.06 5.50
CA VAL A 59 -3.94 1.70 5.45
C VAL A 59 -3.19 1.46 6.74
N GLY A 60 -1.99 0.90 6.65
CA GLY A 60 -1.06 0.81 7.77
C GLY A 60 -0.42 2.16 8.07
N VAL A 61 -0.12 2.43 9.36
CA VAL A 61 0.55 3.69 9.75
C VAL A 61 1.73 3.39 10.65
N CYS A 62 2.89 3.92 10.32
CA CYS A 62 4.06 3.88 11.19
C CYS A 62 4.61 5.28 11.45
N LEU A 63 5.21 5.45 12.63
CA LEU A 63 5.73 6.71 13.12
C LEU A 63 7.20 6.54 13.52
N ALA A 64 8.04 7.51 13.17
CA ALA A 64 9.43 7.55 13.57
C ALA A 64 9.93 8.98 13.81
N THR A 65 10.95 9.11 14.65
CA THR A 65 11.68 10.36 14.82
C THR A 65 12.58 10.66 13.61
N SER A 66 13.31 11.77 13.66
CA SER A 66 14.27 12.20 12.63
C SER A 66 15.50 11.26 12.53
N GLY A 67 16.29 11.48 11.50
CA GLY A 67 17.59 10.85 11.32
C GLY A 67 17.53 9.32 11.29
N PRO A 68 18.24 8.65 12.23
CA PRO A 68 18.29 7.18 12.25
C PRO A 68 16.92 6.53 12.45
N GLY A 69 15.99 7.18 13.16
CA GLY A 69 14.63 6.66 13.31
C GLY A 69 13.89 6.64 11.97
N ALA A 70 13.97 7.71 11.19
CA ALA A 70 13.35 7.78 9.87
C ALA A 70 14.00 6.78 8.90
N THR A 71 15.32 6.65 8.87
CA THR A 71 16.02 5.72 7.98
C THR A 71 15.75 4.25 8.32
N ASN A 72 15.47 3.92 9.57
CA ASN A 72 15.08 2.57 9.97
C ASN A 72 13.73 2.11 9.40
N LEU A 73 12.88 3.02 8.90
CA LEU A 73 11.64 2.67 8.22
C LEU A 73 11.85 2.20 6.77
N VAL A 74 12.99 2.51 6.15
CA VAL A 74 13.23 2.36 4.70
C VAL A 74 12.98 0.95 4.22
N THR A 75 13.48 -0.08 4.91
CA THR A 75 13.27 -1.47 4.51
C THR A 75 11.79 -1.84 4.47
N GLY A 76 11.01 -1.47 5.49
CA GLY A 76 9.58 -1.76 5.53
C GLY A 76 8.78 -0.98 4.48
N ILE A 77 9.16 0.29 4.23
CA ILE A 77 8.57 1.11 3.16
C ILE A 77 8.85 0.48 1.79
N ALA A 78 10.09 0.05 1.53
CA ALA A 78 10.46 -0.62 0.28
C ALA A 78 9.68 -1.93 0.08
N THR A 79 9.52 -2.73 1.13
CA THR A 79 8.70 -3.96 1.11
C THR A 79 7.25 -3.64 0.72
N ALA A 80 6.64 -2.67 1.38
CA ALA A 80 5.27 -2.24 1.09
C ALA A 80 5.12 -1.71 -0.35
N TYR A 81 6.12 -0.97 -0.85
CA TYR A 81 6.13 -0.47 -2.22
C TYR A 81 6.18 -1.59 -3.26
N MET A 82 7.09 -2.55 -3.06
CA MET A 82 7.24 -3.68 -3.97
C MET A 82 5.97 -4.53 -4.07
N ASP A 83 5.28 -4.72 -2.96
CA ASP A 83 4.07 -5.54 -2.89
C ASP A 83 2.77 -4.75 -3.06
N SER A 84 2.85 -3.44 -3.33
CA SER A 84 1.67 -2.58 -3.52
C SER A 84 0.78 -2.50 -2.27
N ILE A 85 1.38 -2.37 -1.10
CA ILE A 85 0.67 -2.31 0.18
C ILE A 85 0.51 -0.84 0.62
N PRO A 86 -0.72 -0.39 0.97
CA PRO A 86 -0.96 0.99 1.37
C PRO A 86 -0.43 1.23 2.80
N VAL A 87 0.61 2.04 2.92
CA VAL A 87 1.20 2.46 4.18
C VAL A 87 1.39 3.97 4.18
N VAL A 88 1.09 4.62 5.30
CA VAL A 88 1.45 6.02 5.56
C VAL A 88 2.54 6.03 6.62
N ALA A 89 3.74 6.40 6.22
CA ALA A 89 4.88 6.59 7.10
C ALA A 89 4.96 8.07 7.52
N ILE A 90 4.92 8.34 8.81
CA ILE A 90 5.02 9.68 9.36
C ILE A 90 6.36 9.79 10.08
N THR A 91 7.22 10.66 9.58
CA THR A 91 8.50 11.01 10.21
C THR A 91 8.44 12.45 10.73
N CYS A 92 9.26 12.74 11.71
CA CYS A 92 9.49 14.12 12.12
C CYS A 92 10.95 14.48 11.84
N ASN A 93 11.19 15.76 11.61
CA ASN A 93 12.52 16.29 11.30
C ASN A 93 12.90 17.44 12.23
N VAL A 94 14.10 17.96 12.06
CA VAL A 94 14.53 19.21 12.70
C VAL A 94 13.59 20.36 12.31
N GLY A 95 13.65 21.47 13.03
CA GLY A 95 12.82 22.65 12.69
C GLY A 95 13.10 23.17 11.28
N VAL A 96 12.09 23.79 10.65
CA VAL A 96 12.14 24.28 9.26
C VAL A 96 13.39 25.11 8.95
N SER A 97 13.82 25.95 9.89
CA SER A 97 15.02 26.81 9.72
C SER A 97 16.35 26.04 9.68
N LEU A 98 16.35 24.77 10.10
CA LEU A 98 17.53 23.89 10.18
C LEU A 98 17.59 22.88 9.05
N LEU A 99 16.53 22.74 8.25
CA LEU A 99 16.51 21.82 7.12
C LEU A 99 17.59 22.16 6.08
N GLY A 100 18.35 21.15 5.65
CA GLY A 100 19.45 21.29 4.69
C GLY A 100 20.71 21.93 5.27
N LYS A 101 20.91 21.87 6.60
CA LYS A 101 22.07 22.48 7.28
C LYS A 101 22.92 21.48 8.06
N ASP A 102 22.80 20.19 7.75
CA ASP A 102 23.51 19.09 8.44
C ASP A 102 23.35 19.12 9.97
N SER A 103 22.14 19.45 10.41
CA SER A 103 21.80 19.56 11.83
C SER A 103 21.79 18.18 12.50
N PHE A 104 21.88 18.15 13.84
CA PHE A 104 21.88 16.90 14.59
C PHE A 104 20.64 16.03 14.27
N GLN A 105 20.87 14.81 13.82
CA GLN A 105 19.84 13.85 13.38
C GLN A 105 18.94 14.37 12.24
N GLU A 106 19.42 15.30 11.45
CA GLU A 106 18.78 15.64 10.18
C GLU A 106 19.09 14.59 9.11
N ILE A 107 18.12 14.30 8.28
CA ILE A 107 18.29 13.49 7.07
C ILE A 107 17.24 13.89 6.03
N ASP A 108 17.60 13.90 4.77
CA ASP A 108 16.65 14.03 3.67
C ASP A 108 15.90 12.70 3.44
N ILE A 109 15.00 12.39 4.34
CA ILE A 109 14.22 11.16 4.26
C ILE A 109 13.28 11.15 3.04
N ALA A 110 12.82 12.30 2.59
CA ALA A 110 12.00 12.40 1.38
C ALA A 110 12.81 12.00 0.14
N GLY A 111 14.06 12.48 0.01
CA GLY A 111 14.97 12.07 -1.05
C GLY A 111 15.31 10.58 -1.01
N ILE A 112 15.61 10.05 0.18
CA ILE A 112 15.93 8.63 0.37
C ILE A 112 14.74 7.73 -0.02
N THR A 113 13.53 8.10 0.32
CA THR A 113 12.33 7.27 0.10
C THR A 113 11.62 7.55 -1.23
N MET A 114 12.06 8.54 -1.99
CA MET A 114 11.45 8.91 -3.28
C MET A 114 11.27 7.70 -4.23
N PRO A 115 12.27 6.82 -4.44
CA PRO A 115 12.12 5.69 -5.36
C PRO A 115 11.25 4.54 -4.83
N ILE A 116 10.92 4.55 -3.55
CA ILE A 116 10.18 3.47 -2.86
C ILE A 116 8.85 3.93 -2.25
N THR A 117 8.34 5.08 -2.67
CA THR A 117 7.05 5.63 -2.25
C THR A 117 6.25 6.10 -3.46
N LYS A 118 4.94 6.18 -3.29
CA LYS A 118 4.08 6.81 -4.31
C LYS A 118 4.18 8.32 -4.29
N HIS A 119 4.37 8.87 -3.10
CA HIS A 119 4.51 10.31 -2.89
C HIS A 119 5.18 10.61 -1.55
N ASN A 120 5.88 11.75 -1.48
CA ASN A 120 6.51 12.26 -0.27
C ASN A 120 6.03 13.69 -0.02
N TYR A 121 5.80 14.01 1.24
CA TYR A 121 5.49 15.35 1.70
C TYR A 121 6.49 15.81 2.74
N ILE A 122 6.92 17.07 2.66
CA ILE A 122 7.57 17.81 3.76
C ILE A 122 6.62 18.93 4.14
N VAL A 123 5.99 18.82 5.32
CA VAL A 123 4.94 19.75 5.77
C VAL A 123 5.57 20.88 6.58
N LYS A 124 5.74 22.04 5.97
CA LYS A 124 6.37 23.23 6.60
C LYS A 124 5.37 24.21 7.20
N ASP A 125 4.08 23.91 7.13
CA ASP A 125 2.98 24.77 7.55
C ASP A 125 1.92 23.92 8.26
N VAL A 126 1.62 24.24 9.52
CA VAL A 126 0.67 23.49 10.33
C VAL A 126 -0.75 23.53 9.77
N ASP A 127 -1.15 24.62 9.11
CA ASP A 127 -2.47 24.76 8.51
C ASP A 127 -2.70 23.77 7.36
N LYS A 128 -1.63 23.27 6.76
CA LYS A 128 -1.67 22.26 5.69
C LYS A 128 -1.56 20.82 6.20
N LEU A 129 -1.25 20.61 7.48
CA LEU A 129 -0.93 19.29 8.01
C LEU A 129 -2.11 18.32 7.87
N ALA A 130 -3.30 18.73 8.31
CA ALA A 130 -4.48 17.88 8.28
C ALA A 130 -4.86 17.45 6.84
N ASP A 131 -4.82 18.39 5.90
CA ASP A 131 -5.10 18.11 4.48
C ASP A 131 -4.04 17.23 3.85
N THR A 132 -2.77 17.43 4.21
CA THR A 132 -1.68 16.58 3.73
C THR A 132 -1.84 15.15 4.22
N ILE A 133 -2.20 14.94 5.48
CA ILE A 133 -2.48 13.60 6.02
C ILE A 133 -3.64 12.96 5.24
N ARG A 134 -4.75 13.66 5.04
CA ARG A 134 -5.89 13.15 4.25
C ARG A 134 -5.47 12.74 2.83
N LYS A 135 -4.73 13.61 2.14
CA LYS A 135 -4.21 13.33 0.79
C LYS A 135 -3.27 12.12 0.77
N ALA A 136 -2.42 11.97 1.78
CA ALA A 136 -1.53 10.82 1.88
C ALA A 136 -2.29 9.49 1.99
N PHE A 137 -3.34 9.44 2.81
CA PHE A 137 -4.21 8.26 2.90
C PHE A 137 -4.92 7.97 1.58
N LEU A 138 -5.42 9.01 0.91
CA LEU A 138 -6.05 8.88 -0.40
C LEU A 138 -5.07 8.31 -1.44
N ILE A 139 -3.88 8.91 -1.56
CA ILE A 139 -2.84 8.49 -2.50
C ILE A 139 -2.39 7.06 -2.21
N ALA A 140 -2.21 6.68 -0.94
CA ALA A 140 -1.80 5.34 -0.56
C ALA A 140 -2.76 4.26 -1.09
N ARG A 141 -4.06 4.55 -1.15
CA ARG A 141 -5.13 3.61 -1.56
C ARG A 141 -5.52 3.69 -3.03
N THR A 142 -5.26 4.83 -3.70
CA THR A 142 -5.77 5.09 -5.05
C THR A 142 -4.93 4.39 -6.12
N GLY A 143 -5.56 3.86 -7.16
CA GLY A 143 -4.90 3.14 -8.24
C GLY A 143 -4.14 1.93 -7.72
N ARG A 144 -2.87 1.75 -8.14
CA ARG A 144 -1.99 0.76 -7.50
C ARG A 144 -1.68 1.23 -6.08
N PRO A 145 -2.07 0.51 -5.01
CA PRO A 145 -1.75 0.91 -3.64
C PRO A 145 -0.23 0.97 -3.40
N GLY A 146 0.17 1.71 -2.36
CA GLY A 146 1.57 1.78 -2.00
C GLY A 146 1.85 2.83 -0.92
N PRO A 147 3.07 2.89 -0.40
CA PRO A 147 3.44 3.76 0.70
C PRO A 147 3.51 5.23 0.29
N VAL A 148 3.19 6.09 1.25
CA VAL A 148 3.37 7.54 1.20
C VAL A 148 4.10 7.98 2.46
N LEU A 149 5.09 8.87 2.31
CA LEU A 149 5.82 9.45 3.43
C LEU A 149 5.31 10.88 3.71
N ILE A 150 5.20 11.21 5.00
CA ILE A 150 4.95 12.57 5.48
C ILE A 150 6.04 12.92 6.48
N ASP A 151 6.92 13.84 6.13
CA ASP A 151 7.94 14.36 7.02
C ASP A 151 7.51 15.71 7.62
N ILE A 152 7.51 15.81 8.96
CA ILE A 152 6.96 16.96 9.67
C ILE A 152 8.05 17.58 10.55
N PRO A 153 8.54 18.78 10.22
CA PRO A 153 9.48 19.49 11.08
C PRO A 153 8.93 19.71 12.49
N LYS A 154 9.81 19.66 13.49
CA LYS A 154 9.47 19.71 14.91
C LYS A 154 8.70 20.97 15.31
N ASP A 155 9.08 22.11 14.77
CA ASP A 155 8.41 23.40 15.03
C ASP A 155 6.97 23.41 14.48
N VAL A 156 6.72 22.77 13.35
CA VAL A 156 5.36 22.59 12.81
C VAL A 156 4.48 21.76 13.76
N THR A 157 5.04 20.72 14.37
CA THR A 157 4.29 19.89 15.35
C THR A 157 4.01 20.64 16.67
N ALA A 158 4.72 21.74 16.95
CA ALA A 158 4.50 22.58 18.13
C ALA A 158 3.52 23.74 17.89
N ASN A 159 3.22 24.05 16.63
CA ASN A 159 2.30 25.12 16.26
C ASN A 159 0.84 24.70 16.44
N LEU A 160 -0.01 25.70 16.62
CA LEU A 160 -1.46 25.55 16.75
C LEU A 160 -2.14 25.96 15.43
N SER A 161 -3.21 25.24 15.08
CA SER A 161 -4.06 25.54 13.93
C SER A 161 -5.51 25.24 14.25
N GLU A 162 -6.42 25.91 13.57
CA GLU A 162 -7.84 25.57 13.65
C GLU A 162 -8.11 24.31 12.83
N TYR A 163 -8.59 23.27 13.50
CA TYR A 163 -8.94 22.01 12.85
C TYR A 163 -10.42 21.97 12.49
N GLN A 164 -10.70 21.76 11.20
CA GLN A 164 -12.04 21.44 10.72
C GLN A 164 -12.11 19.97 10.29
N LYS A 165 -13.07 19.23 10.84
CA LYS A 165 -13.33 17.86 10.41
C LYS A 165 -13.96 17.91 9.02
N VAL A 166 -13.21 17.42 8.03
CA VAL A 166 -13.69 17.26 6.65
C VAL A 166 -13.85 15.78 6.37
N GLU A 167 -15.04 15.37 5.94
CA GLU A 167 -15.25 14.01 5.43
C GLU A 167 -14.68 13.94 4.02
N ILE A 168 -13.78 12.99 3.79
CA ILE A 168 -13.31 12.71 2.44
C ILE A 168 -14.29 11.72 1.82
N ASP A 169 -14.96 12.12 0.77
CA ASP A 169 -15.70 11.19 -0.06
C ASP A 169 -14.72 10.32 -0.85
N VAL A 170 -14.48 9.12 -0.35
CA VAL A 170 -13.63 8.11 -1.02
C VAL A 170 -14.30 7.52 -2.26
N THR A 171 -15.57 7.81 -2.52
CA THR A 171 -16.27 7.34 -3.72
C THR A 171 -15.85 8.12 -4.96
N ASP A 172 -15.28 9.32 -4.79
CA ASP A 172 -14.73 10.17 -5.86
C ASP A 172 -13.33 9.72 -6.36
N ILE A 173 -12.84 8.57 -5.86
CA ILE A 173 -11.67 7.91 -6.47
C ILE A 173 -12.09 7.54 -7.89
N GLN A 174 -11.59 8.28 -8.87
CA GLN A 174 -11.85 8.04 -10.29
C GLN A 174 -11.52 6.57 -10.61
N ARG A 175 -12.54 5.72 -10.58
CA ARG A 175 -12.44 4.39 -11.19
C ARG A 175 -12.23 4.64 -12.68
N LYS A 176 -11.15 4.09 -13.22
CA LYS A 176 -10.92 4.13 -14.65
C LYS A 176 -12.21 3.66 -15.34
N LYS A 177 -12.78 4.51 -16.18
CA LYS A 177 -14.01 4.16 -16.90
C LYS A 177 -13.74 2.89 -17.69
N ILE A 178 -14.60 1.91 -17.56
CA ILE A 178 -14.52 0.67 -18.37
C ILE A 178 -14.75 1.07 -19.82
N ASP A 179 -13.84 0.67 -20.68
CA ASP A 179 -13.95 0.84 -22.12
C ASP A 179 -14.59 -0.43 -22.70
N GLU A 180 -15.81 -0.28 -23.21
CA GLU A 180 -16.58 -1.40 -23.74
C GLU A 180 -15.94 -1.98 -25.01
N ASP A 181 -15.29 -1.17 -25.83
CA ASP A 181 -14.59 -1.61 -27.04
C ASP A 181 -13.36 -2.47 -26.70
N GLU A 182 -12.64 -2.10 -25.59
CA GLU A 182 -11.55 -2.93 -25.07
C GLU A 182 -12.07 -4.27 -24.55
N ILE A 183 -13.22 -4.28 -23.88
CA ILE A 183 -13.87 -5.52 -23.39
C ILE A 183 -14.29 -6.40 -24.57
N GLU A 184 -14.94 -5.83 -25.59
CA GLU A 184 -15.34 -6.59 -26.78
C GLU A 184 -14.12 -7.20 -27.50
N THR A 185 -13.02 -6.46 -27.56
CA THR A 185 -11.77 -6.94 -28.14
C THR A 185 -11.23 -8.13 -27.35
N ALA A 186 -11.19 -8.03 -26.01
CA ALA A 186 -10.77 -9.12 -25.12
C ALA A 186 -11.65 -10.37 -25.30
N VAL A 187 -12.96 -10.21 -25.35
CA VAL A 187 -13.91 -11.32 -25.59
C VAL A 187 -13.63 -12.01 -26.93
N LYS A 188 -13.39 -11.25 -28.02
CA LYS A 188 -13.03 -11.81 -29.32
C LYS A 188 -11.72 -12.60 -29.28
N MET A 189 -10.72 -12.13 -28.51
CA MET A 189 -9.47 -12.86 -28.31
C MET A 189 -9.70 -14.18 -27.59
N ILE A 190 -10.48 -14.16 -26.50
CA ILE A 190 -10.80 -15.37 -25.70
C ILE A 190 -11.56 -16.39 -26.55
N GLN A 191 -12.56 -15.97 -27.34
CA GLN A 191 -13.35 -16.84 -28.22
C GLN A 191 -12.52 -17.53 -29.31
N ARG A 192 -11.41 -16.93 -29.72
CA ARG A 192 -10.51 -17.49 -30.74
C ARG A 192 -9.43 -18.39 -30.17
N ALA A 193 -9.13 -18.26 -28.88
CA ALA A 193 -8.12 -19.04 -28.20
C ALA A 193 -8.51 -20.51 -28.13
N LYS A 194 -7.54 -21.38 -28.35
CA LYS A 194 -7.69 -22.84 -28.22
C LYS A 194 -7.11 -23.36 -26.90
N LYS A 195 -6.20 -22.61 -26.32
CA LYS A 195 -5.50 -22.94 -25.08
C LYS A 195 -5.38 -21.67 -24.20
N PRO A 196 -6.52 -21.09 -23.79
CA PRO A 196 -6.47 -19.95 -22.87
C PRO A 196 -5.88 -20.36 -21.54
N TYR A 197 -5.18 -19.45 -20.89
CA TYR A 197 -4.58 -19.65 -19.58
C TYR A 197 -4.71 -18.39 -18.75
N ILE A 198 -4.95 -18.51 -17.45
CA ILE A 198 -5.11 -17.35 -16.56
C ILE A 198 -3.93 -17.25 -15.60
N PHE A 199 -3.32 -16.07 -15.50
CA PHE A 199 -2.31 -15.74 -14.51
C PHE A 199 -2.82 -14.70 -13.53
N VAL A 200 -2.83 -15.03 -12.23
CA VAL A 200 -3.45 -14.21 -11.19
C VAL A 200 -2.40 -13.60 -10.27
N GLY A 201 -2.50 -12.31 -10.03
CA GLY A 201 -1.65 -11.59 -9.10
C GLY A 201 -2.39 -11.04 -7.89
N GLY A 202 -1.64 -10.35 -7.02
CA GLY A 202 -2.15 -9.75 -5.78
C GLY A 202 -3.28 -8.74 -5.97
N GLY A 203 -3.38 -8.12 -7.16
CA GLY A 203 -4.46 -7.20 -7.47
C GLY A 203 -5.84 -7.85 -7.46
N ALA A 204 -5.95 -9.14 -7.80
CA ALA A 204 -7.20 -9.88 -7.71
C ALA A 204 -7.64 -10.09 -6.24
N VAL A 205 -6.69 -10.37 -5.35
CA VAL A 205 -6.95 -10.46 -3.90
C VAL A 205 -7.38 -9.10 -3.34
N LEU A 206 -6.62 -8.04 -3.65
CA LEU A 206 -6.87 -6.69 -3.15
C LEU A 206 -8.21 -6.10 -3.62
N SER A 207 -8.68 -6.49 -4.81
CA SER A 207 -9.95 -6.04 -5.36
C SER A 207 -11.15 -6.88 -4.92
N GLY A 208 -10.93 -8.00 -4.21
CA GLY A 208 -11.99 -8.93 -3.82
C GLY A 208 -12.61 -9.69 -5.01
N ALA A 209 -11.84 -9.86 -6.11
CA ALA A 209 -12.35 -10.43 -7.37
C ALA A 209 -12.38 -11.97 -7.39
N SER A 210 -12.12 -12.65 -6.27
CA SER A 210 -11.94 -14.12 -6.23
C SER A 210 -13.14 -14.90 -6.75
N GLU A 211 -14.36 -14.56 -6.34
CA GLU A 211 -15.59 -15.25 -6.80
C GLU A 211 -15.79 -15.07 -8.30
N SER A 212 -15.70 -13.85 -8.80
CA SER A 212 -15.81 -13.56 -10.24
C SER A 212 -14.71 -14.22 -11.06
N LEU A 213 -13.50 -14.38 -10.49
CA LEU A 213 -12.39 -15.07 -11.13
C LEU A 213 -12.66 -16.57 -11.29
N VAL A 214 -13.23 -17.22 -10.28
CA VAL A 214 -13.62 -18.64 -10.33
C VAL A 214 -14.68 -18.84 -11.42
N GLU A 215 -15.75 -18.04 -11.41
CA GLU A 215 -16.80 -18.08 -12.43
C GLU A 215 -16.23 -17.87 -13.85
N PHE A 216 -15.34 -16.90 -13.99
CA PHE A 216 -14.71 -16.59 -15.27
C PHE A 216 -13.83 -17.75 -15.77
N ALA A 217 -13.00 -18.34 -14.91
CA ALA A 217 -12.11 -19.44 -15.27
C ALA A 217 -12.90 -20.66 -15.78
N HIS A 218 -13.94 -21.05 -15.06
CA HIS A 218 -14.83 -22.15 -15.48
C HIS A 218 -15.59 -21.83 -16.76
N LYS A 219 -16.03 -20.57 -16.95
CA LYS A 219 -16.76 -20.14 -18.14
C LYS A 219 -15.94 -20.25 -19.41
N ILE A 220 -14.63 -20.03 -19.35
CA ILE A 220 -13.73 -20.12 -20.51
C ILE A 220 -12.90 -21.40 -20.53
N ASP A 221 -13.12 -22.29 -19.55
CA ASP A 221 -12.40 -23.57 -19.38
C ASP A 221 -10.87 -23.38 -19.41
N ALA A 222 -10.37 -22.42 -18.62
CA ALA A 222 -8.96 -22.04 -18.61
C ALA A 222 -8.27 -22.39 -17.31
N PRO A 223 -7.14 -23.14 -17.33
CA PRO A 223 -6.31 -23.34 -16.15
C PRO A 223 -5.81 -22.03 -15.55
N VAL A 224 -5.66 -22.02 -14.22
CA VAL A 224 -5.27 -20.86 -13.45
C VAL A 224 -3.94 -21.11 -12.74
N ALA A 225 -2.97 -20.20 -12.91
CA ALA A 225 -1.79 -20.11 -12.08
C ALA A 225 -1.78 -18.80 -11.29
N ASP A 226 -1.19 -18.81 -10.12
CA ASP A 226 -1.03 -17.62 -9.30
C ASP A 226 0.45 -17.16 -9.20
N SER A 227 0.64 -15.90 -8.88
CA SER A 227 1.89 -15.39 -8.32
C SER A 227 1.89 -15.60 -6.79
N LEU A 228 3.04 -15.41 -6.13
CA LEU A 228 3.10 -15.45 -4.66
C LEU A 228 2.06 -14.52 -4.02
N MET A 229 1.92 -13.30 -4.54
CA MET A 229 0.94 -12.31 -4.04
C MET A 229 -0.50 -12.60 -4.48
N GLY A 230 -0.70 -13.45 -5.48
CA GLY A 230 -2.00 -13.89 -5.96
C GLY A 230 -2.56 -15.10 -5.22
N LYS A 231 -1.77 -15.71 -4.32
CA LYS A 231 -2.25 -16.87 -3.55
C LYS A 231 -3.48 -16.52 -2.72
N GLY A 232 -4.47 -17.41 -2.84
CA GLY A 232 -5.79 -17.21 -2.22
C GLY A 232 -6.81 -16.49 -3.11
N ALA A 233 -6.42 -15.97 -4.28
CA ALA A 233 -7.36 -15.42 -5.24
C ALA A 233 -8.18 -16.50 -5.95
N PHE A 234 -7.62 -17.70 -6.09
CA PHE A 234 -8.27 -18.86 -6.71
C PHE A 234 -8.13 -20.08 -5.78
N PRO A 235 -9.17 -20.91 -5.61
CA PRO A 235 -9.11 -22.06 -4.70
C PRO A 235 -8.06 -23.08 -5.14
N GLY A 236 -7.16 -23.45 -4.24
CA GLY A 236 -6.13 -24.46 -4.52
C GLY A 236 -6.67 -25.89 -4.66
N THR A 237 -7.93 -26.10 -4.34
CA THR A 237 -8.65 -27.39 -4.48
C THR A 237 -9.46 -27.49 -5.77
N ASP A 238 -9.53 -26.42 -6.54
CA ASP A 238 -10.24 -26.39 -7.82
C ASP A 238 -9.46 -27.17 -8.90
N GLU A 239 -10.16 -27.88 -9.77
CA GLU A 239 -9.56 -28.69 -10.83
C GLU A 239 -8.78 -27.87 -11.86
N LEU A 240 -9.13 -26.59 -12.05
CA LEU A 240 -8.44 -25.68 -12.95
C LEU A 240 -7.17 -25.07 -12.31
N TYR A 241 -6.94 -25.26 -11.01
CA TYR A 241 -5.77 -24.69 -10.35
C TYR A 241 -4.50 -25.49 -10.67
N SER A 242 -3.53 -24.86 -11.32
CA SER A 242 -2.27 -25.48 -11.73
C SER A 242 -1.09 -25.20 -10.80
N GLY A 243 -1.26 -24.30 -9.83
CA GLY A 243 -0.24 -23.90 -8.87
C GLY A 243 0.41 -22.56 -9.16
N MET A 244 1.49 -22.25 -8.45
CA MET A 244 2.21 -20.98 -8.60
C MET A 244 3.06 -21.00 -9.89
N LEU A 245 3.14 -19.84 -10.56
CA LEU A 245 4.01 -19.60 -11.72
C LEU A 245 5.37 -19.06 -11.28
N GLY A 246 6.41 -19.30 -12.07
CA GLY A 246 7.74 -18.73 -11.93
C GLY A 246 8.78 -19.71 -11.39
N MET A 247 9.94 -19.19 -10.94
CA MET A 247 11.12 -19.97 -10.53
C MET A 247 10.79 -20.99 -9.41
N HIS A 248 9.94 -20.62 -8.48
CA HIS A 248 9.49 -21.48 -7.38
C HIS A 248 8.10 -22.08 -7.62
N GLY A 249 7.62 -21.99 -8.87
CA GLY A 249 6.32 -22.47 -9.27
C GLY A 249 6.27 -23.97 -9.57
N THR A 250 5.08 -24.47 -9.87
CA THR A 250 4.87 -25.86 -10.26
C THR A 250 5.31 -26.10 -11.70
N LYS A 251 5.68 -27.34 -12.01
CA LYS A 251 5.97 -27.73 -13.39
C LYS A 251 4.74 -27.57 -14.29
N ALA A 252 3.55 -27.86 -13.76
CA ALA A 252 2.29 -27.74 -14.47
C ALA A 252 2.01 -26.30 -14.89
N SER A 253 2.13 -25.33 -13.97
CA SER A 253 1.88 -23.93 -14.28
C SER A 253 2.89 -23.35 -15.27
N ASN A 254 4.18 -23.62 -15.07
CA ASN A 254 5.22 -23.16 -15.98
C ASN A 254 5.08 -23.74 -17.39
N PHE A 255 4.74 -25.03 -17.48
CA PHE A 255 4.48 -25.68 -18.76
C PHE A 255 3.19 -25.16 -19.42
N GLY A 256 2.11 -25.02 -18.65
CA GLY A 256 0.83 -24.52 -19.15
C GLY A 256 0.97 -23.11 -19.75
N VAL A 257 1.61 -22.19 -19.07
CA VAL A 257 1.86 -20.84 -19.59
C VAL A 257 2.73 -20.87 -20.85
N SER A 258 3.73 -21.74 -20.93
CA SER A 258 4.59 -21.83 -22.13
C SER A 258 3.87 -22.42 -23.34
N GLN A 259 2.76 -23.13 -23.15
CA GLN A 259 1.99 -23.78 -24.21
C GLN A 259 0.68 -23.06 -24.55
N CYS A 260 0.28 -22.05 -23.79
CA CYS A 260 -0.94 -21.30 -24.06
C CYS A 260 -0.81 -20.45 -25.32
N ASP A 261 -1.93 -20.27 -26.00
CA ASP A 261 -2.05 -19.36 -27.16
C ASP A 261 -2.66 -18.01 -26.75
N LEU A 262 -3.23 -17.91 -25.54
CA LEU A 262 -3.71 -16.68 -24.92
C LEU A 262 -3.44 -16.74 -23.42
N LEU A 263 -2.76 -15.73 -22.92
CA LEU A 263 -2.57 -15.51 -21.48
C LEU A 263 -3.45 -14.36 -20.99
N VAL A 264 -4.42 -14.64 -20.14
CA VAL A 264 -5.26 -13.65 -19.47
C VAL A 264 -4.64 -13.30 -18.13
N VAL A 265 -4.26 -12.06 -17.92
CA VAL A 265 -3.56 -11.62 -16.70
C VAL A 265 -4.47 -10.78 -15.83
N VAL A 266 -4.73 -11.24 -14.60
CA VAL A 266 -5.64 -10.59 -13.66
C VAL A 266 -4.88 -10.09 -12.44
N GLY A 267 -4.77 -8.77 -12.28
CA GLY A 267 -4.17 -8.14 -11.11
C GLY A 267 -2.70 -8.50 -10.87
N ALA A 268 -1.97 -8.95 -11.89
CA ALA A 268 -0.57 -9.31 -11.79
C ALA A 268 0.34 -8.26 -12.41
N ARG A 269 1.59 -8.26 -11.98
CA ARG A 269 2.72 -7.58 -12.63
C ARG A 269 3.66 -8.64 -13.15
N PHE A 270 4.24 -8.38 -14.32
CA PHE A 270 5.34 -9.19 -14.80
C PHE A 270 6.63 -8.78 -14.09
N SER A 271 7.40 -9.77 -13.67
CA SER A 271 8.75 -9.61 -13.13
C SER A 271 9.69 -10.60 -13.82
N ASP A 272 10.96 -10.51 -13.53
CA ASP A 272 12.00 -11.38 -14.08
C ASP A 272 12.09 -12.76 -13.41
N ARG A 273 11.21 -13.06 -12.45
CA ARG A 273 11.25 -14.29 -11.64
C ARG A 273 9.93 -15.04 -11.65
#